data_9805b208744e4064094b4ccbff160b9e
#
_entry.id   9805b208744e4064094b4ccbff160b9e
#
_cell.length_a   1.000
_cell.length_b   1.000
_cell.length_c   1.000
_cell.angle_alpha   90.00
_cell.angle_beta   90.00
_cell.angle_gamma   90.00
#
_symmetry.space_group_name_H-M   'P 1'
#
loop_
_entity.id
_entity.type
_entity.pdbx_description
1 polymer ?
#
loop_
_entity_poly.entity_id
_entity_poly.type
_entity_poly.pdbx_seq_one_letter_code
_entity_poly.pdbx_strand_id
1 'polypeptide(L)'
;MVTIRVDCDVGRGGWFHRSVAPTYDRSMSDATDGVSERIAAVLRAGPALVLTGAGMSTDSGIPDYRGPDGTRRVTPMHLSEFVGSSQARQRYWARSFVGWRRFHAARPNAAHHLVTRLQELGAVGPLITQNVDGLHQAAGTRDVVELHGNLVEVVCLTCGARIDRPTLDARKAAQNPGCDVDSDENRPDGDVRLDAVDVERFVAPACDQCGADTLKPDVVFFGGAVAKPLVQHCFDLVDAAPSLLVLGSSLQVMSGLRFVRHAARRGIPVSLITRGPTRGDDLVDLVEAGVRGAAARR
;
A
#
# COMPACT_ATOMS: atom_id res chain seq x y z
N MET A 1 -2.50 16.75 -16.23
CA MET A 1 -2.21 15.47 -15.58
C MET A 1 -0.70 15.32 -15.45
N VAL A 2 -0.16 14.99 -14.26
CA VAL A 2 1.28 14.98 -13.99
C VAL A 2 1.65 13.63 -13.37
N THR A 3 2.60 12.91 -13.97
CA THR A 3 3.26 11.77 -13.34
C THR A 3 4.66 12.21 -12.90
N ILE A 4 4.97 12.05 -11.63
CA ILE A 4 6.30 12.34 -11.08
C ILE A 4 6.96 11.02 -10.74
N ARG A 5 8.12 10.77 -11.33
CA ARG A 5 9.00 9.67 -10.96
C ARG A 5 10.20 10.24 -10.22
N VAL A 6 10.48 9.71 -9.05
CA VAL A 6 11.71 9.99 -8.31
C VAL A 6 12.58 8.76 -8.43
N ASP A 7 13.61 8.82 -9.26
CA ASP A 7 14.65 7.80 -9.33
C ASP A 7 15.73 8.16 -8.31
N CYS A 8 15.83 7.38 -7.24
CA CYS A 8 16.98 7.43 -6.33
C CYS A 8 17.94 6.34 -6.73
N ASP A 9 19.03 6.72 -7.40
CA ASP A 9 20.16 5.83 -7.67
C ASP A 9 20.92 5.60 -6.36
N VAL A 10 20.76 4.42 -5.76
CA VAL A 10 21.53 3.99 -4.58
C VAL A 10 22.81 3.33 -5.08
N GLY A 11 23.81 4.16 -5.39
CA GLY A 11 25.15 3.70 -5.71
C GLY A 11 25.77 2.90 -4.56
N ARG A 12 26.08 1.63 -4.83
CA ARG A 12 26.99 0.83 -3.97
C ARG A 12 28.39 1.39 -4.10
N GLY A 13 28.90 2.08 -3.10
CA GLY A 13 30.25 2.62 -3.12
C GLY A 13 30.86 2.67 -1.73
N GLY A 14 32.03 2.02 -1.62
CA GLY A 14 32.81 1.87 -0.41
C GLY A 14 33.33 3.18 0.19
N TRP A 15 33.70 3.10 1.44
CA TRP A 15 34.29 4.12 2.29
C TRP A 15 35.56 4.73 1.67
N PHE A 16 35.52 6.02 1.34
CA PHE A 16 36.69 6.90 1.34
C PHE A 16 36.25 8.31 1.73
N HIS A 17 36.78 8.80 2.84
CA HIS A 17 36.69 10.19 3.25
C HIS A 17 37.41 11.08 2.25
N ARG A 18 36.66 11.88 1.48
CA ARG A 18 37.08 13.19 0.98
C ARG A 18 35.87 14.11 1.02
N SER A 19 36.00 15.20 1.80
CA SER A 19 35.05 16.28 1.78
C SER A 19 35.09 16.97 0.40
N VAL A 20 34.12 16.69 -0.43
CA VAL A 20 33.80 17.47 -1.62
C VAL A 20 32.46 18.11 -1.35
N ALA A 21 32.42 19.45 -1.34
CA ALA A 21 31.17 20.20 -1.28
C ALA A 21 30.28 19.74 -2.44
N PRO A 22 28.98 19.47 -2.21
CA PRO A 22 28.09 19.07 -3.30
C PRO A 22 27.98 20.24 -4.28
N THR A 23 28.45 20.05 -5.50
CA THR A 23 28.13 20.92 -6.63
C THR A 23 26.66 20.71 -6.96
N TYR A 24 25.83 21.68 -6.59
CA TYR A 24 24.41 21.70 -6.88
C TYR A 24 24.22 21.84 -8.40
N ASP A 25 23.74 20.79 -9.07
CA ASP A 25 23.45 20.82 -10.50
C ASP A 25 22.15 21.62 -10.72
N ARG A 26 22.27 22.81 -11.30
CA ARG A 26 21.14 23.71 -11.60
C ARG A 26 20.10 23.08 -12.54
N SER A 27 20.46 22.13 -13.38
CA SER A 27 19.53 21.47 -14.30
C SER A 27 18.52 20.57 -13.59
N MET A 28 18.87 20.02 -12.41
CA MET A 28 17.93 19.28 -11.56
C MET A 28 16.99 20.20 -10.79
N SER A 29 17.40 21.44 -10.46
CA SER A 29 16.53 22.41 -9.76
C SER A 29 15.37 22.85 -10.64
N ASP A 30 15.62 23.18 -11.89
CA ASP A 30 14.59 23.70 -12.81
C ASP A 30 13.50 22.66 -13.13
N ALA A 31 13.89 21.37 -13.26
CA ALA A 31 12.94 20.27 -13.44
C ALA A 31 12.09 20.03 -12.16
N THR A 32 12.71 20.13 -10.98
CA THR A 32 12.03 19.95 -9.68
C THR A 32 11.07 21.10 -9.40
N ASP A 33 11.45 22.32 -9.74
CA ASP A 33 10.64 23.53 -9.55
C ASP A 33 9.37 23.48 -10.42
N GLY A 34 9.48 23.10 -11.70
CA GLY A 34 8.33 22.94 -12.58
C GLY A 34 7.35 21.86 -12.14
N VAL A 35 7.86 20.78 -11.52
CA VAL A 35 7.05 19.70 -10.95
C VAL A 35 6.30 20.18 -9.70
N SER A 36 7.00 20.85 -8.80
CA SER A 36 6.42 21.39 -7.55
C SER A 36 5.32 22.41 -7.83
N GLU A 37 5.52 23.28 -8.83
CA GLU A 37 4.50 24.25 -9.24
C GLU A 37 3.23 23.58 -9.79
N ARG A 38 3.37 22.50 -10.56
CA ARG A 38 2.21 21.77 -11.10
C ARG A 38 1.42 21.04 -10.03
N ILE A 39 2.09 20.40 -9.07
CA ILE A 39 1.41 19.80 -7.91
C ILE A 39 0.68 20.90 -7.15
N ALA A 40 1.35 22.02 -6.87
CA ALA A 40 0.75 23.14 -6.19
C ALA A 40 -0.47 23.73 -6.95
N ALA A 41 -0.45 23.73 -8.28
CA ALA A 41 -1.59 24.16 -9.10
C ALA A 41 -2.77 23.19 -8.94
N VAL A 42 -2.53 21.87 -8.96
CA VAL A 42 -3.57 20.85 -8.72
C VAL A 42 -4.18 21.00 -7.33
N LEU A 43 -3.35 21.18 -6.30
CA LEU A 43 -3.81 21.34 -4.92
C LEU A 43 -4.54 22.67 -4.68
N ARG A 44 -4.21 23.74 -5.44
CA ARG A 44 -4.94 25.02 -5.39
C ARG A 44 -6.30 24.99 -6.09
N ALA A 45 -6.52 24.05 -7.01
CA ALA A 45 -7.81 23.91 -7.71
C ALA A 45 -8.96 23.43 -6.80
N GLY A 46 -8.65 22.96 -5.59
CA GLY A 46 -9.59 22.47 -4.58
C GLY A 46 -9.08 21.20 -3.92
N PRO A 47 -9.81 20.68 -2.92
CA PRO A 47 -9.37 19.51 -2.16
C PRO A 47 -9.32 18.25 -3.05
N ALA A 48 -8.11 17.85 -3.43
CA ALA A 48 -7.89 16.65 -4.25
C ALA A 48 -8.31 15.38 -3.50
N LEU A 49 -8.99 14.43 -4.17
CA LEU A 49 -9.13 13.06 -3.67
C LEU A 49 -7.76 12.37 -3.75
N VAL A 50 -7.36 11.71 -2.66
CA VAL A 50 -6.08 10.97 -2.63
C VAL A 50 -6.33 9.48 -2.81
N LEU A 51 -5.56 8.81 -3.69
CA LEU A 51 -5.52 7.35 -3.81
C LEU A 51 -4.10 6.87 -3.52
N THR A 52 -3.92 6.02 -2.49
CA THR A 52 -2.59 5.53 -2.10
C THR A 52 -2.41 4.04 -2.33
N GLY A 53 -1.15 3.61 -2.45
CA GLY A 53 -0.75 2.21 -2.57
C GLY A 53 0.51 1.89 -1.76
N ALA A 54 1.02 0.66 -1.91
CA ALA A 54 2.08 0.09 -1.07
C ALA A 54 3.38 0.92 -1.05
N GLY A 55 3.68 1.68 -2.11
CA GLY A 55 4.82 2.59 -2.16
C GLY A 55 4.80 3.71 -1.13
N MET A 56 3.62 4.04 -0.55
CA MET A 56 3.53 4.99 0.57
C MET A 56 4.17 4.48 1.85
N SER A 57 4.20 3.16 2.05
CA SER A 57 4.62 2.54 3.31
C SER A 57 6.05 1.98 3.27
N THR A 58 6.76 2.12 2.15
CA THR A 58 8.13 1.59 2.00
C THR A 58 9.10 2.24 2.99
N ASP A 59 9.01 3.54 3.19
CA ASP A 59 9.84 4.27 4.16
C ASP A 59 9.41 4.05 5.63
N SER A 60 8.30 3.33 5.84
CA SER A 60 7.85 2.82 7.15
C SER A 60 8.35 1.39 7.42
N GLY A 61 9.16 0.82 6.52
CA GLY A 61 9.67 -0.54 6.62
C GLY A 61 8.72 -1.64 6.11
N ILE A 62 7.57 -1.28 5.52
CA ILE A 62 6.67 -2.21 4.85
C ILE A 62 6.99 -2.19 3.35
N PRO A 63 7.53 -3.28 2.77
CA PRO A 63 7.92 -3.28 1.37
C PRO A 63 6.70 -3.21 0.44
N ASP A 64 6.92 -2.85 -0.80
CA ASP A 64 5.92 -2.94 -1.85
C ASP A 64 5.89 -4.35 -2.48
N TYR A 65 4.81 -4.65 -3.21
CA TYR A 65 4.66 -5.92 -3.94
C TYR A 65 5.56 -6.00 -5.18
N ARG A 66 6.08 -4.87 -5.64
CA ARG A 66 6.88 -4.76 -6.86
C ARG A 66 8.02 -3.79 -6.65
N GLY A 67 9.20 -4.15 -7.15
CA GLY A 67 10.35 -3.26 -7.16
C GLY A 67 10.16 -2.00 -8.05
N PRO A 68 11.11 -1.07 -7.98
CA PRO A 68 11.11 0.14 -8.82
C PRO A 68 11.11 -0.16 -10.33
N ASP A 69 11.61 -1.34 -10.72
CA ASP A 69 11.59 -1.87 -12.08
C ASP A 69 10.24 -2.49 -12.49
N GLY A 70 9.26 -2.53 -11.58
CA GLY A 70 7.96 -3.17 -11.78
C GLY A 70 7.97 -4.69 -11.59
N THR A 71 9.12 -5.31 -11.30
CA THR A 71 9.23 -6.76 -11.06
C THR A 71 8.50 -7.17 -9.78
N ARG A 72 7.69 -8.23 -9.87
CA ARG A 72 6.96 -8.75 -8.73
C ARG A 72 7.91 -9.44 -7.74
N ARG A 73 7.93 -8.99 -6.50
CA ARG A 73 8.79 -9.51 -5.42
C ARG A 73 8.13 -10.64 -4.63
N VAL A 74 6.80 -10.58 -4.48
CA VAL A 74 6.05 -11.48 -3.61
C VAL A 74 4.80 -11.98 -4.33
N THR A 75 4.50 -13.27 -4.16
CA THR A 75 3.21 -13.85 -4.58
C THR A 75 2.37 -14.08 -3.33
N PRO A 76 1.37 -13.21 -3.05
CA PRO A 76 0.48 -13.38 -1.91
C PRO A 76 -0.42 -14.59 -2.09
N MET A 77 -0.94 -15.11 -0.97
CA MET A 77 -1.93 -16.18 -0.99
C MET A 77 -3.22 -15.73 -1.68
N HIS A 78 -3.77 -16.57 -2.54
CA HIS A 78 -5.06 -16.34 -3.17
C HIS A 78 -6.23 -16.71 -2.24
N LEU A 79 -7.37 -16.01 -2.38
CA LEU A 79 -8.58 -16.31 -1.62
C LEU A 79 -9.02 -17.78 -1.79
N SER A 80 -9.01 -18.27 -3.02
CA SER A 80 -9.39 -19.66 -3.33
C SER A 80 -8.49 -20.68 -2.62
N GLU A 81 -7.21 -20.40 -2.46
CA GLU A 81 -6.28 -21.24 -1.71
C GLU A 81 -6.60 -21.19 -0.21
N PHE A 82 -6.80 -19.98 0.35
CA PHE A 82 -7.13 -19.80 1.77
C PHE A 82 -8.43 -20.51 2.17
N VAL A 83 -9.50 -20.39 1.37
CA VAL A 83 -10.79 -21.02 1.67
C VAL A 83 -10.78 -22.52 1.35
N GLY A 84 -9.86 -22.97 0.50
CA GLY A 84 -9.84 -24.32 -0.06
C GLY A 84 -9.49 -25.42 0.96
N SER A 85 -8.70 -25.12 2.00
CA SER A 85 -8.34 -26.13 3.01
C SER A 85 -7.90 -25.54 4.34
N SER A 86 -8.08 -26.33 5.43
CA SER A 86 -7.57 -26.02 6.76
C SER A 86 -6.05 -25.89 6.78
N GLN A 87 -5.34 -26.71 6.00
CA GLN A 87 -3.89 -26.65 5.88
C GLN A 87 -3.41 -25.35 5.26
N ALA A 88 -4.11 -24.80 4.25
CA ALA A 88 -3.79 -23.50 3.67
C ALA A 88 -4.00 -22.37 4.68
N ARG A 89 -5.08 -22.43 5.48
CA ARG A 89 -5.34 -21.48 6.59
C ARG A 89 -4.29 -21.59 7.69
N GLN A 90 -3.89 -22.81 8.08
CA GLN A 90 -2.81 -23.04 9.03
C GLN A 90 -1.51 -22.38 8.55
N ARG A 91 -1.12 -22.63 7.29
CA ARG A 91 0.07 -22.00 6.68
C ARG A 91 0.00 -20.49 6.67
N TYR A 92 -1.16 -19.92 6.32
CA TYR A 92 -1.38 -18.48 6.37
C TYR A 92 -1.17 -17.95 7.80
N TRP A 93 -1.83 -18.55 8.78
CA TRP A 93 -1.80 -18.05 10.16
C TRP A 93 -0.43 -18.22 10.82
N ALA A 94 0.30 -19.30 10.54
CA ALA A 94 1.67 -19.48 11.01
C ALA A 94 2.58 -18.33 10.54
N ARG A 95 2.60 -18.09 9.23
CA ARG A 95 3.41 -17.04 8.62
C ARG A 95 3.00 -15.64 9.08
N SER A 96 1.72 -15.38 9.06
CA SER A 96 1.16 -14.10 9.48
C SER A 96 1.32 -13.84 10.98
N PHE A 97 1.44 -14.85 11.81
CA PHE A 97 1.76 -14.70 13.24
C PHE A 97 3.16 -14.16 13.47
N VAL A 98 4.14 -14.67 12.75
CA VAL A 98 5.53 -14.19 12.83
C VAL A 98 5.67 -12.80 12.20
N GLY A 99 5.13 -12.59 11.00
CA GLY A 99 5.27 -11.34 10.27
C GLY A 99 4.51 -10.16 10.89
N TRP A 100 3.42 -10.43 11.59
CA TRP A 100 2.58 -9.40 12.21
C TRP A 100 3.33 -8.49 13.18
N ARG A 101 4.27 -9.00 13.95
CA ARG A 101 5.00 -8.21 14.94
C ARG A 101 5.70 -7.01 14.31
N ARG A 102 6.43 -7.22 13.21
CA ARG A 102 7.11 -6.16 12.48
C ARG A 102 6.12 -5.24 11.74
N PHE A 103 5.11 -5.83 11.13
CA PHE A 103 4.07 -5.08 10.44
C PHE A 103 3.35 -4.12 11.40
N HIS A 104 2.93 -4.60 12.56
CA HIS A 104 2.26 -3.80 13.60
C HIS A 104 3.19 -2.79 14.28
N ALA A 105 4.49 -3.05 14.29
CA ALA A 105 5.49 -2.11 14.83
C ALA A 105 5.79 -0.95 13.89
N ALA A 106 5.37 -1.01 12.61
CA ALA A 106 5.58 0.06 11.65
C ALA A 106 4.95 1.38 12.13
N ARG A 107 5.57 2.48 11.76
CA ARG A 107 5.12 3.83 12.13
C ARG A 107 4.92 4.66 10.86
N PRO A 108 3.98 5.62 10.88
CA PRO A 108 3.83 6.56 9.79
C PRO A 108 5.16 7.24 9.45
N ASN A 109 5.45 7.39 8.17
CA ASN A 109 6.61 8.12 7.67
C ASN A 109 6.24 9.56 7.26
N ALA A 110 7.23 10.31 6.79
CA ALA A 110 7.06 11.71 6.40
C ALA A 110 5.96 11.91 5.34
N ALA A 111 5.77 10.96 4.41
CA ALA A 111 4.74 11.06 3.38
C ALA A 111 3.32 10.92 3.96
N HIS A 112 3.11 10.04 4.95
CA HIS A 112 1.84 9.93 5.66
C HIS A 112 1.51 11.24 6.40
N HIS A 113 2.46 11.79 7.15
CA HIS A 113 2.29 13.07 7.86
C HIS A 113 2.07 14.24 6.90
N LEU A 114 2.72 14.25 5.74
CA LEU A 114 2.48 15.27 4.71
C LEU A 114 1.05 15.24 4.21
N VAL A 115 0.49 14.05 3.91
CA VAL A 115 -0.91 13.91 3.49
C VAL A 115 -1.86 14.44 4.56
N THR A 116 -1.63 14.08 5.84
CA THR A 116 -2.41 14.62 6.97
C THR A 116 -2.33 16.14 7.01
N ARG A 117 -1.14 16.71 6.87
CA ARG A 117 -0.95 18.15 6.87
C ARG A 117 -1.64 18.86 5.70
N LEU A 118 -1.60 18.27 4.50
CA LEU A 118 -2.32 18.79 3.34
C LEU A 118 -3.85 18.74 3.54
N GLN A 119 -4.34 17.72 4.23
CA GLN A 119 -5.76 17.62 4.59
C GLN A 119 -6.17 18.70 5.60
N GLU A 120 -5.36 18.95 6.62
CA GLU A 120 -5.57 20.05 7.58
C GLU A 120 -5.62 21.43 6.90
N LEU A 121 -4.83 21.62 5.85
CA LEU A 121 -4.79 22.83 5.06
C LEU A 121 -5.92 22.91 4.01
N GLY A 122 -6.77 21.88 3.88
CA GLY A 122 -7.84 21.82 2.90
C GLY A 122 -7.37 21.62 1.46
N ALA A 123 -6.09 21.28 1.24
CA ALA A 123 -5.54 21.04 -0.10
C ALA A 123 -5.87 19.62 -0.63
N VAL A 124 -6.08 18.65 0.28
CA VAL A 124 -6.60 17.32 -0.04
C VAL A 124 -7.84 17.03 0.80
N GLY A 125 -8.75 16.25 0.23
CA GLY A 125 -10.00 15.81 0.86
C GLY A 125 -9.90 14.37 1.38
N PRO A 126 -10.93 13.53 1.13
CA PRO A 126 -10.94 12.13 1.49
C PRO A 126 -9.76 11.35 0.89
N LEU A 127 -9.42 10.24 1.51
CA LEU A 127 -8.35 9.37 1.06
C LEU A 127 -8.85 7.94 0.85
N ILE A 128 -8.58 7.36 -0.31
CA ILE A 128 -8.78 5.94 -0.60
C ILE A 128 -7.41 5.27 -0.51
N THR A 129 -7.24 4.30 0.37
CA THR A 129 -5.99 3.52 0.44
C THR A 129 -6.19 2.09 -0.01
N GLN A 130 -5.24 1.58 -0.78
CA GLN A 130 -5.12 0.15 -1.11
C GLN A 130 -4.37 -0.61 -0.02
N ASN A 131 -3.70 0.12 0.89
CA ASN A 131 -2.90 -0.45 1.97
C ASN A 131 -3.79 -0.96 3.10
N VAL A 132 -3.29 -1.95 3.83
CA VAL A 132 -4.00 -2.63 4.92
C VAL A 132 -3.30 -2.42 6.27
N ASP A 133 -2.41 -1.42 6.35
CA ASP A 133 -1.48 -1.18 7.45
C ASP A 133 -2.00 -0.18 8.52
N GLY A 134 -3.04 0.60 8.22
CA GLY A 134 -3.59 1.61 9.12
C GLY A 134 -2.69 2.83 9.33
N LEU A 135 -1.60 3.00 8.56
CA LEU A 135 -0.62 4.07 8.81
C LEU A 135 -1.16 5.46 8.51
N HIS A 136 -2.11 5.61 7.59
CA HIS A 136 -2.77 6.91 7.36
C HIS A 136 -3.57 7.35 8.59
N GLN A 137 -4.36 6.44 9.18
CA GLN A 137 -5.11 6.72 10.41
C GLN A 137 -4.16 7.00 11.57
N ALA A 138 -3.07 6.23 11.70
CA ALA A 138 -2.05 6.44 12.72
C ALA A 138 -1.31 7.77 12.56
N ALA A 139 -1.23 8.34 11.35
CA ALA A 139 -0.70 9.67 11.07
C ALA A 139 -1.69 10.80 11.40
N GLY A 140 -2.96 10.48 11.66
CA GLY A 140 -4.02 11.45 11.92
C GLY A 140 -4.86 11.84 10.70
N THR A 141 -4.66 11.17 9.53
CA THR A 141 -5.50 11.39 8.34
C THR A 141 -6.95 10.98 8.63
N ARG A 142 -7.91 11.83 8.28
CA ARG A 142 -9.34 11.60 8.44
C ARG A 142 -9.98 11.16 7.13
N ASP A 143 -11.20 10.62 7.20
CA ASP A 143 -11.99 10.19 6.03
C ASP A 143 -11.21 9.21 5.13
N VAL A 144 -10.57 8.23 5.77
CA VAL A 144 -9.79 7.19 5.11
C VAL A 144 -10.70 6.02 4.72
N VAL A 145 -10.78 5.74 3.43
CA VAL A 145 -11.48 4.57 2.88
C VAL A 145 -10.48 3.46 2.65
N GLU A 146 -10.54 2.39 3.43
CA GLU A 146 -9.70 1.20 3.30
C GLU A 146 -10.25 0.27 2.22
N LEU A 147 -9.82 0.47 0.98
CA LEU A 147 -10.35 -0.24 -0.19
C LEU A 147 -10.17 -1.76 -0.08
N HIS A 148 -9.11 -2.21 0.55
CA HIS A 148 -8.79 -3.62 0.72
C HIS A 148 -8.95 -4.12 2.16
N GLY A 149 -9.60 -3.33 3.03
CA GLY A 149 -9.75 -3.66 4.45
C GLY A 149 -8.51 -3.37 5.28
N ASN A 150 -8.44 -3.98 6.48
CA ASN A 150 -7.39 -3.72 7.46
C ASN A 150 -6.94 -5.00 8.15
N LEU A 151 -5.62 -5.17 8.37
CA LEU A 151 -5.05 -6.36 9.03
C LEU A 151 -5.30 -6.41 10.54
N VAL A 152 -5.72 -5.30 11.18
CA VAL A 152 -6.03 -5.29 12.61
C VAL A 152 -7.39 -5.91 12.94
N GLU A 153 -8.21 -6.18 11.92
CA GLU A 153 -9.49 -6.86 12.10
C GLU A 153 -9.47 -8.27 11.50
N VAL A 154 -10.16 -9.18 12.16
CA VAL A 154 -10.33 -10.58 11.73
C VAL A 154 -11.81 -10.94 11.76
N VAL A 155 -12.28 -11.62 10.74
CA VAL A 155 -13.66 -12.06 10.61
C VAL A 155 -13.72 -13.58 10.44
N CYS A 156 -14.69 -14.21 11.07
CA CYS A 156 -15.00 -15.62 10.84
C CYS A 156 -15.88 -15.74 9.58
N LEU A 157 -15.39 -16.47 8.57
CA LEU A 157 -16.15 -16.67 7.32
C LEU A 157 -17.40 -17.56 7.50
N THR A 158 -17.49 -18.30 8.60
CA THR A 158 -18.63 -19.19 8.89
C THR A 158 -19.79 -18.47 9.60
N CYS A 159 -19.49 -17.69 10.65
CA CYS A 159 -20.54 -17.07 11.46
C CYS A 159 -20.53 -15.54 11.45
N GLY A 160 -19.54 -14.91 10.79
CA GLY A 160 -19.43 -13.46 10.73
C GLY A 160 -18.88 -12.80 12.00
N ALA A 161 -18.54 -13.56 13.04
CA ALA A 161 -17.97 -13.01 14.28
C ALA A 161 -16.66 -12.27 13.98
N ARG A 162 -16.43 -11.15 14.67
CA ARG A 162 -15.24 -10.31 14.56
C ARG A 162 -14.40 -10.39 15.81
N ILE A 163 -13.10 -10.32 15.64
CA ILE A 163 -12.10 -10.24 16.72
C ILE A 163 -10.99 -9.29 16.27
N ASP A 164 -10.45 -8.49 17.16
CA ASP A 164 -9.27 -7.70 16.87
C ASP A 164 -8.01 -8.57 16.80
N ARG A 165 -7.09 -8.17 15.96
CA ARG A 165 -5.87 -8.93 15.70
C ARG A 165 -4.97 -9.06 16.92
N PRO A 166 -4.72 -8.02 17.75
CA PRO A 166 -3.95 -8.15 18.99
C PRO A 166 -4.50 -9.21 19.94
N THR A 167 -5.81 -9.25 20.17
CA THR A 167 -6.46 -10.28 20.99
C THR A 167 -6.25 -11.69 20.41
N LEU A 168 -6.44 -11.83 19.09
CA LEU A 168 -6.20 -13.10 18.41
C LEU A 168 -4.73 -13.52 18.51
N ASP A 169 -3.79 -12.59 18.39
CA ASP A 169 -2.35 -12.90 18.46
C ASP A 169 -1.92 -13.30 19.88
N ALA A 170 -2.45 -12.67 20.91
CA ALA A 170 -2.22 -13.10 22.29
C ALA A 170 -2.69 -14.54 22.52
N ARG A 171 -3.86 -14.91 21.98
CA ARG A 171 -4.39 -16.27 22.03
C ARG A 171 -3.50 -17.25 21.25
N LYS A 172 -3.07 -16.88 20.04
CA LYS A 172 -2.14 -17.70 19.23
C LYS A 172 -0.82 -17.93 19.93
N ALA A 173 -0.26 -16.92 20.59
CA ALA A 173 0.97 -17.04 21.35
C ALA A 173 0.84 -18.06 22.50
N ALA A 174 -0.29 -18.05 23.22
CA ALA A 174 -0.57 -19.02 24.26
C ALA A 174 -0.73 -20.47 23.72
N GLN A 175 -1.31 -20.61 22.52
CA GLN A 175 -1.51 -21.92 21.88
C GLN A 175 -0.26 -22.48 21.19
N ASN A 176 0.73 -21.64 20.91
CA ASN A 176 1.94 -21.98 20.17
C ASN A 176 3.21 -21.58 20.96
N PRO A 177 3.42 -22.11 22.18
CA PRO A 177 4.62 -21.82 22.94
C PRO A 177 5.85 -22.34 22.16
N GLY A 178 6.84 -21.46 21.95
CA GLY A 178 8.05 -21.80 21.19
C GLY A 178 7.98 -21.49 19.68
N CYS A 179 6.86 -21.01 19.14
CA CYS A 179 6.81 -20.43 17.80
C CYS A 179 7.34 -18.99 17.78
N ASP A 180 8.40 -18.73 18.54
CA ASP A 180 9.06 -17.41 18.60
C ASP A 180 10.19 -17.34 17.56
N VAL A 181 9.85 -17.72 16.34
CA VAL A 181 10.77 -17.64 15.20
C VAL A 181 10.89 -16.18 14.80
N ASP A 182 12.08 -15.64 14.88
CA ASP A 182 12.36 -14.32 14.30
C ASP A 182 12.63 -14.48 12.80
N SER A 183 11.99 -13.66 12.00
CA SER A 183 12.20 -13.63 10.56
C SER A 183 12.62 -12.24 10.13
N ASP A 184 13.73 -12.14 9.40
CA ASP A 184 14.19 -10.89 8.81
C ASP A 184 13.35 -10.47 7.57
N GLU A 185 12.50 -11.38 7.08
CA GLU A 185 11.63 -11.11 5.95
C GLU A 185 10.42 -10.28 6.40
N ASN A 186 10.14 -9.20 5.68
CA ASN A 186 8.91 -8.44 5.80
C ASN A 186 8.21 -8.41 4.43
N ARG A 187 6.89 -8.63 4.41
CA ARG A 187 6.06 -8.62 3.21
C ARG A 187 4.94 -7.59 3.31
N PRO A 188 4.42 -7.11 2.17
CA PRO A 188 3.38 -6.08 2.14
C PRO A 188 2.08 -6.46 2.84
N ASP A 189 1.81 -7.76 2.99
CA ASP A 189 0.62 -8.35 3.61
C ASP A 189 0.88 -8.86 5.05
N GLY A 190 2.04 -8.48 5.63
CA GLY A 190 2.43 -8.92 6.96
C GLY A 190 2.70 -10.43 7.07
N ASP A 191 2.98 -11.09 5.94
CA ASP A 191 3.39 -12.51 5.85
C ASP A 191 4.93 -12.63 5.87
N VAL A 192 5.46 -13.81 6.15
CA VAL A 192 6.88 -14.17 6.08
C VAL A 192 7.04 -15.55 5.50
N ARG A 193 8.27 -15.94 5.13
CA ARG A 193 8.57 -17.32 4.77
C ARG A 193 8.91 -18.11 6.03
N LEU A 194 8.27 -19.26 6.22
CA LEU A 194 8.56 -20.21 7.28
C LEU A 194 8.87 -21.58 6.67
N ASP A 195 9.65 -22.39 7.38
CA ASP A 195 9.89 -23.77 7.02
C ASP A 195 8.64 -24.64 7.21
N ALA A 196 8.54 -25.74 6.46
CA ALA A 196 7.37 -26.62 6.51
C ALA A 196 7.11 -27.19 7.91
N VAL A 197 8.16 -27.53 8.64
CA VAL A 197 8.08 -28.09 10.00
C VAL A 197 7.45 -27.11 10.99
N ASP A 198 7.79 -25.80 10.89
CA ASP A 198 7.22 -24.77 11.76
C ASP A 198 5.74 -24.54 11.46
N VAL A 199 5.37 -24.60 10.17
CA VAL A 199 3.97 -24.51 9.74
C VAL A 199 3.15 -25.72 10.25
N GLU A 200 3.65 -26.94 10.14
CA GLU A 200 2.96 -28.16 10.58
C GLU A 200 2.70 -28.22 12.08
N ARG A 201 3.60 -27.66 12.88
CA ARG A 201 3.46 -27.59 14.34
C ARG A 201 2.53 -26.47 14.82
N PHE A 202 2.27 -25.50 13.98
CA PHE A 202 1.47 -24.33 14.35
C PHE A 202 0.00 -24.68 14.52
N VAL A 203 -0.57 -24.37 15.69
CA VAL A 203 -2.00 -24.49 15.96
C VAL A 203 -2.72 -23.29 15.39
N ALA A 204 -3.47 -23.50 14.30
CA ALA A 204 -4.28 -22.45 13.69
C ALA A 204 -5.42 -21.99 14.61
N PRO A 205 -5.78 -20.70 14.61
CA PRO A 205 -6.84 -20.21 15.46
C PRO A 205 -8.22 -20.69 14.97
N ALA A 206 -9.07 -21.10 15.90
CA ALA A 206 -10.48 -21.36 15.66
C ALA A 206 -11.33 -20.18 16.17
N CYS A 207 -12.52 -20.04 15.64
CA CYS A 207 -13.48 -19.01 16.06
C CYS A 207 -14.07 -19.38 17.44
N ASP A 208 -14.04 -18.44 18.40
CA ASP A 208 -14.56 -18.66 19.74
C ASP A 208 -16.10 -18.79 19.78
N GLN A 209 -16.78 -18.26 18.74
CA GLN A 209 -18.24 -18.28 18.68
C GLN A 209 -18.80 -19.59 18.08
N CYS A 210 -18.14 -20.14 17.05
CA CYS A 210 -18.67 -21.31 16.32
C CYS A 210 -17.69 -22.48 16.20
N GLY A 211 -16.46 -22.36 16.71
CA GLY A 211 -15.43 -23.39 16.64
C GLY A 211 -14.79 -23.60 15.25
N ALA A 212 -15.25 -22.91 14.21
CA ALA A 212 -14.71 -23.09 12.86
C ALA A 212 -13.30 -22.49 12.73
N ASP A 213 -12.46 -23.14 11.93
CA ASP A 213 -11.10 -22.71 11.59
C ASP A 213 -11.05 -21.67 10.45
N THR A 214 -12.15 -20.98 10.22
CA THR A 214 -12.34 -20.07 9.09
C THR A 214 -12.15 -18.59 9.45
N LEU A 215 -11.37 -18.32 10.48
CA LEU A 215 -10.94 -16.95 10.80
C LEU A 215 -10.04 -16.44 9.68
N LYS A 216 -10.32 -15.24 9.19
CA LYS A 216 -9.60 -14.57 8.11
C LYS A 216 -9.41 -13.10 8.48
N PRO A 217 -8.22 -12.48 8.25
CA PRO A 217 -8.12 -11.03 8.39
C PRO A 217 -9.11 -10.34 7.46
N ASP A 218 -9.71 -9.26 7.93
CA ASP A 218 -10.75 -8.53 7.17
C ASP A 218 -10.11 -7.67 6.06
N VAL A 219 -9.36 -8.34 5.19
CA VAL A 219 -8.72 -7.76 4.00
C VAL A 219 -9.13 -8.50 2.73
N VAL A 220 -9.11 -7.82 1.60
CA VAL A 220 -9.36 -8.41 0.29
C VAL A 220 -8.11 -9.16 -0.17
N PHE A 221 -8.17 -10.49 -0.15
CA PHE A 221 -7.12 -11.35 -0.70
C PHE A 221 -7.06 -11.28 -2.22
N PHE A 222 -5.92 -11.60 -2.81
CA PHE A 222 -5.81 -11.75 -4.27
C PHE A 222 -6.82 -12.80 -4.76
N GLY A 223 -7.47 -12.51 -5.90
CA GLY A 223 -8.59 -13.30 -6.39
C GLY A 223 -9.94 -13.04 -5.70
N GLY A 224 -9.95 -12.25 -4.62
CA GLY A 224 -11.16 -11.76 -3.98
C GLY A 224 -11.69 -10.48 -4.63
N ALA A 225 -12.85 -10.03 -4.19
CA ALA A 225 -13.50 -8.83 -4.68
C ALA A 225 -13.75 -7.82 -3.56
N VAL A 226 -13.55 -6.55 -3.85
CA VAL A 226 -14.00 -5.43 -3.00
C VAL A 226 -15.53 -5.39 -3.02
N ALA A 227 -16.15 -5.15 -1.88
CA ALA A 227 -17.60 -5.05 -1.77
C ALA A 227 -18.17 -3.97 -2.70
N LYS A 228 -19.23 -4.29 -3.44
CA LYS A 228 -19.84 -3.39 -4.42
C LYS A 228 -20.24 -2.01 -3.85
N PRO A 229 -20.86 -1.93 -2.65
CA PRO A 229 -21.18 -0.62 -2.05
C PRO A 229 -19.94 0.23 -1.79
N LEU A 230 -18.83 -0.37 -1.34
CA LEU A 230 -17.57 0.35 -1.11
C LEU A 230 -16.96 0.86 -2.42
N VAL A 231 -17.01 0.04 -3.48
CA VAL A 231 -16.57 0.46 -4.82
C VAL A 231 -17.40 1.62 -5.35
N GLN A 232 -18.73 1.58 -5.16
CA GLN A 232 -19.60 2.67 -5.57
C GLN A 232 -19.29 3.94 -4.79
N HIS A 233 -19.16 3.87 -3.48
CA HIS A 233 -18.75 5.01 -2.65
C HIS A 233 -17.44 5.63 -3.12
N CYS A 234 -16.44 4.82 -3.49
CA CYS A 234 -15.18 5.34 -4.05
C CYS A 234 -15.40 6.04 -5.41
N PHE A 235 -16.29 5.56 -6.27
CA PHE A 235 -16.65 6.27 -7.50
C PHE A 235 -17.34 7.60 -7.22
N ASP A 236 -18.23 7.64 -6.26
CA ASP A 236 -18.93 8.88 -5.85
C ASP A 236 -17.91 9.92 -5.33
N LEU A 237 -16.89 9.49 -4.57
CA LEU A 237 -15.80 10.36 -4.14
C LEU A 237 -14.97 10.90 -5.34
N VAL A 238 -14.70 10.05 -6.34
CA VAL A 238 -14.01 10.50 -7.56
C VAL A 238 -14.84 11.53 -8.31
N ASP A 239 -16.14 11.29 -8.49
CA ASP A 239 -17.04 12.19 -9.22
C ASP A 239 -17.23 13.55 -8.51
N ALA A 240 -17.11 13.58 -7.19
CA ALA A 240 -17.22 14.80 -6.38
C ALA A 240 -15.91 15.60 -6.30
N ALA A 241 -14.76 15.01 -6.63
CA ALA A 241 -13.47 15.63 -6.44
C ALA A 241 -13.06 16.52 -7.63
N PRO A 242 -12.43 17.68 -7.39
CA PRO A 242 -11.89 18.53 -8.46
C PRO A 242 -10.68 17.89 -9.16
N SER A 243 -9.98 16.97 -8.50
CA SER A 243 -8.83 16.24 -9.04
C SER A 243 -8.56 14.97 -8.25
N LEU A 244 -7.82 14.03 -8.86
CA LEU A 244 -7.35 12.77 -8.23
C LEU A 244 -5.82 12.79 -8.13
N LEU A 245 -5.30 12.65 -6.90
CA LEU A 245 -3.88 12.55 -6.60
C LEU A 245 -3.54 11.10 -6.21
N VAL A 246 -2.75 10.41 -7.03
CA VAL A 246 -2.32 9.03 -6.78
C VAL A 246 -0.90 9.02 -6.24
N LEU A 247 -0.70 8.41 -5.05
CA LEU A 247 0.58 8.38 -4.35
C LEU A 247 1.03 6.94 -4.10
N GLY A 248 2.26 6.61 -4.52
CA GLY A 248 2.90 5.33 -4.20
C GLY A 248 2.15 4.10 -4.72
N SER A 249 1.42 4.19 -5.84
CA SER A 249 0.70 3.06 -6.43
C SER A 249 1.17 2.77 -7.84
N SER A 250 1.56 1.52 -8.10
CA SER A 250 1.85 1.04 -9.46
C SER A 250 0.59 0.80 -10.31
N LEU A 251 -0.61 0.90 -9.72
CA LEU A 251 -1.91 0.69 -10.36
C LEU A 251 -2.05 -0.67 -11.08
N GLN A 252 -1.27 -1.68 -10.71
CA GLN A 252 -1.28 -3.00 -11.35
C GLN A 252 -2.57 -3.77 -11.08
N VAL A 253 -3.21 -3.54 -9.93
CA VAL A 253 -4.49 -4.16 -9.59
C VAL A 253 -5.67 -3.31 -10.02
N MET A 254 -6.67 -3.98 -10.63
CA MET A 254 -7.87 -3.31 -11.16
C MET A 254 -8.68 -2.56 -10.09
N SER A 255 -8.61 -2.98 -8.85
CA SER A 255 -9.34 -2.35 -7.74
C SER A 255 -8.98 -0.88 -7.55
N GLY A 256 -7.70 -0.49 -7.73
CA GLY A 256 -7.27 0.92 -7.73
C GLY A 256 -7.33 1.57 -9.11
N LEU A 257 -6.86 0.86 -10.16
CA LEU A 257 -6.81 1.38 -11.52
C LEU A 257 -8.17 1.85 -12.05
N ARG A 258 -9.28 1.20 -11.64
CA ARG A 258 -10.63 1.55 -12.09
C ARG A 258 -11.00 3.01 -11.77
N PHE A 259 -10.54 3.55 -10.64
CA PHE A 259 -10.82 4.93 -10.24
C PHE A 259 -10.04 5.93 -11.10
N VAL A 260 -8.79 5.62 -11.42
CA VAL A 260 -7.98 6.43 -12.36
C VAL A 260 -8.61 6.45 -13.75
N ARG A 261 -9.03 5.28 -14.25
CA ARG A 261 -9.76 5.17 -15.54
C ARG A 261 -11.07 5.94 -15.52
N HIS A 262 -11.79 5.90 -14.40
CA HIS A 262 -13.05 6.65 -14.26
C HIS A 262 -12.80 8.14 -14.28
N ALA A 263 -11.86 8.64 -13.48
CA ALA A 263 -11.46 10.06 -13.47
C ALA A 263 -11.06 10.55 -14.87
N ALA A 264 -10.22 9.79 -15.59
CA ALA A 264 -9.79 10.11 -16.93
C ALA A 264 -10.97 10.21 -17.91
N ARG A 265 -11.91 9.25 -17.89
CA ARG A 265 -13.12 9.31 -18.75
C ARG A 265 -14.05 10.46 -18.42
N ARG A 266 -14.06 10.94 -17.17
CA ARG A 266 -14.86 12.07 -16.71
C ARG A 266 -14.17 13.42 -16.94
N GLY A 267 -12.94 13.42 -17.46
CA GLY A 267 -12.14 14.64 -17.63
C GLY A 267 -11.65 15.23 -16.30
N ILE A 268 -11.69 14.45 -15.21
CA ILE A 268 -11.15 14.85 -13.90
C ILE A 268 -9.63 14.77 -13.96
N PRO A 269 -8.90 15.86 -13.65
CA PRO A 269 -7.43 15.84 -13.65
C PRO A 269 -6.86 14.78 -12.71
N VAL A 270 -5.90 13.99 -13.19
CA VAL A 270 -5.21 12.99 -12.37
C VAL A 270 -3.73 13.29 -12.32
N SER A 271 -3.17 13.33 -11.12
CA SER A 271 -1.72 13.42 -10.87
C SER A 271 -1.23 12.13 -10.25
N LEU A 272 -0.04 11.67 -10.69
CA LEU A 272 0.54 10.41 -10.25
C LEU A 272 1.96 10.62 -9.73
N ILE A 273 2.22 10.27 -8.47
CA ILE A 273 3.53 10.35 -7.83
C ILE A 273 3.91 8.94 -7.34
N THR A 274 4.89 8.33 -7.98
CA THR A 274 5.35 6.98 -7.62
C THR A 274 6.76 6.73 -8.12
N ARG A 275 7.43 5.75 -7.54
CA ARG A 275 8.69 5.20 -8.05
C ARG A 275 8.41 4.11 -9.08
N GLY A 276 9.02 4.20 -10.26
CA GLY A 276 8.91 3.21 -11.33
C GLY A 276 7.63 3.29 -12.19
N PRO A 277 7.46 2.34 -13.14
CA PRO A 277 6.36 2.34 -14.10
C PRO A 277 5.02 2.00 -13.45
N THR A 278 3.94 2.56 -13.99
CA THR A 278 2.59 2.24 -13.56
C THR A 278 1.73 1.76 -14.72
N ARG A 279 0.69 1.00 -14.40
CA ARG A 279 -0.31 0.60 -15.39
C ARG A 279 -1.21 1.76 -15.83
N GLY A 280 -1.14 2.87 -15.12
CA GLY A 280 -1.89 4.10 -15.44
C GLY A 280 -1.12 5.09 -16.30
N ASP A 281 0.12 4.83 -16.66
CA ASP A 281 0.97 5.78 -17.40
C ASP A 281 0.35 6.23 -18.74
N ASP A 282 -0.37 5.34 -19.43
CA ASP A 282 -1.05 5.66 -20.71
C ASP A 282 -2.38 6.41 -20.53
N LEU A 283 -2.92 6.42 -19.32
CA LEU A 283 -4.19 7.08 -18.98
C LEU A 283 -3.97 8.50 -18.48
N VAL A 284 -2.72 8.83 -18.18
CA VAL A 284 -2.28 10.12 -17.72
C VAL A 284 -1.93 10.92 -18.97
N ASP A 285 -2.84 11.76 -19.44
CA ASP A 285 -2.53 12.66 -20.54
C ASP A 285 -1.30 13.50 -20.18
N LEU A 286 -0.24 13.28 -20.97
CA LEU A 286 0.98 14.08 -20.98
C LEU A 286 1.56 14.41 -19.60
N VAL A 287 2.20 13.44 -19.06
CA VAL A 287 3.51 13.73 -18.50
C VAL A 287 4.30 14.39 -19.61
N GLU A 288 4.67 15.62 -19.42
CA GLU A 288 5.59 16.23 -20.33
C GLU A 288 6.75 15.30 -20.61
N ALA A 289 7.00 15.10 -21.89
CA ALA A 289 8.14 14.41 -22.47
C ALA A 289 9.53 14.94 -21.98
N GLY A 290 9.57 15.89 -21.06
CA GLY A 290 10.78 16.47 -20.49
C GLY A 290 11.61 15.54 -19.64
N VAL A 291 11.01 14.52 -19.02
CA VAL A 291 11.75 13.51 -18.22
C VAL A 291 12.00 12.23 -19.02
N ARG A 292 11.27 11.98 -20.11
CA ARG A 292 11.53 10.85 -21.03
C ARG A 292 12.52 11.18 -22.16
N GLY A 293 12.85 12.44 -22.36
CA GLY A 293 13.63 12.92 -23.51
C GLY A 293 15.12 12.56 -23.49
N ALA A 294 15.67 12.09 -22.37
CA ALA A 294 17.09 11.71 -22.28
C ALA A 294 17.38 10.22 -22.54
N ALA A 295 16.38 9.34 -22.49
CA ALA A 295 16.59 7.90 -22.63
C ALA A 295 16.17 7.29 -23.99
N ALA A 296 15.53 8.06 -24.87
CA ALA A 296 15.00 7.55 -26.15
C ALA A 296 15.82 7.98 -27.39
N ARG A 297 17.02 8.55 -27.21
CA ARG A 297 17.94 8.81 -28.33
C ARG A 297 19.35 8.37 -27.95
N ARG A 298 19.57 7.08 -27.95
CA ARG A 298 20.87 6.46 -28.34
C ARG A 298 20.60 5.06 -28.84
#